data_3d7bd81636ac02d8a358eba0bb1dc95b
#
_entry.id   3d7bd81636ac02d8a358eba0bb1dc95b
#
_cell.length_a   1.000
_cell.length_b   1.000
_cell.length_c   1.000
_cell.angle_alpha   90.00
_cell.angle_beta   90.00
_cell.angle_gamma   90.00
#
_symmetry.space_group_name_H-M   'P 1'
#
loop_
_entity.id
_entity.type
_entity.pdbx_description
1 polymer ?
#
loop_
_entity_poly.entity_id
_entity_poly.type
_entity_poly.pdbx_seq_one_letter_code
_entity_poly.pdbx_strand_id
1 'polypeptide(L)'
;MTATFIVSIFLATTATTAVLGGLAAITYLLIACLVFFVPCIIATVQLGLMFPHEGSLYNWTHHAIGGRSSFFAGFCAWFPGVLIATSLADLLVTFLQSMNSNWLSQTWLQGLVICVVLALAGTLSIQRFRTVQNVINVLVSLTVLACFFIGLSCIVWLATGHASATHFSHWSDYSITPDNFVLFGFMIFAYIGAEGPLNLAGEIKESNKSFTIKRHLLLGGVMIVALYMITTFSILVVLGPTNGSTPFALVTVVKTALGNFWGAVTAVCLMGSFISTVLVYNYVFARLLLVGAIDSRLPVGVGRLNTNRVPANAIIFQTVLGIIYTLLAFVLAPYFGIGDPAVFPIQLYNVSQAAAVLVWAISASFLFIDLIGCFRKYRAAFQRWLVIPMPLLWLCIVVGLGSCIVAIVDTLRFSWIAQISNNEWGLWVGGLTLVFLTGAIVGSMFAYSQASWESLTEGS
;
A
#
# COMPACT_ATOMS: atom_id res chain seq x y z
N MET A 1 -4.38 0.98 -15.52
CA MET A 1 -5.17 0.83 -14.27
C MET A 1 -5.05 -0.54 -13.62
N THR A 2 -5.37 -1.67 -14.27
CA THR A 2 -5.21 -3.00 -13.62
C THR A 2 -3.78 -3.22 -13.13
N ALA A 3 -2.77 -2.95 -13.97
CA ALA A 3 -1.37 -3.04 -13.58
C ALA A 3 -1.04 -2.13 -12.38
N THR A 4 -1.49 -0.88 -12.41
CA THR A 4 -1.31 0.08 -11.30
C THR A 4 -1.96 -0.42 -10.00
N PHE A 5 -3.10 -1.12 -10.09
CA PHE A 5 -3.76 -1.70 -8.92
C PHE A 5 -3.00 -2.94 -8.41
N ILE A 6 -2.55 -3.83 -9.32
CA ILE A 6 -1.77 -5.01 -8.93
C ILE A 6 -0.44 -4.62 -8.27
N VAL A 7 0.17 -3.52 -8.69
CA VAL A 7 1.44 -3.05 -8.09
C VAL A 7 1.27 -2.67 -6.61
N SER A 8 0.06 -2.28 -6.17
CA SER A 8 -0.17 -1.93 -4.77
C SER A 8 -0.17 -3.14 -3.81
N ILE A 9 0.10 -4.37 -4.32
CA ILE A 9 0.18 -5.57 -3.48
C ILE A 9 1.46 -5.63 -2.64
N PHE A 10 1.28 -6.02 -1.38
CA PHE A 10 2.35 -6.22 -0.42
C PHE A 10 2.66 -7.71 -0.22
N LEU A 11 3.31 -8.34 -1.20
CA LEU A 11 3.66 -9.76 -1.13
C LEU A 11 4.54 -10.10 0.09
N ALA A 12 5.40 -9.19 0.52
CA ALA A 12 6.22 -9.38 1.72
C ALA A 12 5.36 -9.50 2.99
N THR A 13 4.27 -8.72 3.09
CA THR A 13 3.33 -8.78 4.22
C THR A 13 2.61 -10.13 4.28
N THR A 14 2.13 -10.64 3.14
CA THR A 14 1.49 -11.96 3.10
C THR A 14 2.48 -13.08 3.40
N ALA A 15 3.72 -12.96 2.95
CA ALA A 15 4.78 -13.91 3.30
C ALA A 15 5.05 -13.93 4.82
N THR A 16 5.18 -12.75 5.43
CA THR A 16 5.34 -12.61 6.88
C THR A 16 4.18 -13.25 7.64
N THR A 17 2.95 -12.97 7.19
CA THR A 17 1.74 -13.52 7.84
C THR A 17 1.68 -15.05 7.71
N ALA A 18 2.05 -15.62 6.54
CA ALA A 18 2.08 -17.06 6.33
C ALA A 18 3.12 -17.76 7.22
N VAL A 19 4.30 -17.16 7.37
CA VAL A 19 5.39 -17.70 8.20
C VAL A 19 5.06 -17.65 9.69
N LEU A 20 4.49 -16.52 10.16
CA LEU A 20 4.17 -16.32 11.57
C LEU A 20 2.86 -17.01 11.98
N GLY A 21 1.85 -16.98 11.13
CA GLY A 21 0.50 -17.41 11.43
C GLY A 21 0.16 -18.83 11.00
N GLY A 22 1.00 -19.47 10.20
CA GLY A 22 0.67 -20.79 9.68
C GLY A 22 -0.68 -20.82 8.96
N LEU A 23 -1.55 -21.79 9.29
CA LEU A 23 -2.88 -21.90 8.68
C LEU A 23 -3.84 -20.77 9.05
N ALA A 24 -3.67 -20.13 10.21
CA ALA A 24 -4.45 -18.96 10.57
C ALA A 24 -4.27 -17.79 9.58
N ALA A 25 -3.13 -17.71 8.88
CA ALA A 25 -2.90 -16.72 7.83
C ALA A 25 -3.94 -16.78 6.70
N ILE A 26 -4.39 -17.99 6.32
CA ILE A 26 -5.46 -18.18 5.31
C ILE A 26 -6.77 -17.59 5.83
N THR A 27 -7.10 -17.86 7.09
CA THR A 27 -8.30 -17.34 7.75
C THR A 27 -8.30 -15.81 7.75
N TYR A 28 -7.20 -15.19 8.19
CA TYR A 28 -7.07 -13.74 8.22
C TYR A 28 -7.09 -13.12 6.82
N LEU A 29 -6.48 -13.78 5.83
CA LEU A 29 -6.52 -13.32 4.44
C LEU A 29 -7.95 -13.30 3.90
N LEU A 30 -8.73 -14.34 4.15
CA LEU A 30 -10.12 -14.42 3.70
C LEU A 30 -11.02 -13.45 4.46
N ILE A 31 -10.86 -13.33 5.77
CA ILE A 31 -11.64 -12.39 6.60
C ILE A 31 -11.33 -10.96 6.17
N ALA A 32 -10.06 -10.57 6.09
CA ALA A 32 -9.68 -9.22 5.67
C ALA A 32 -10.16 -8.91 4.24
N CYS A 33 -10.15 -9.90 3.34
CA CYS A 33 -10.76 -9.75 2.02
C CYS A 33 -12.25 -9.41 2.12
N LEU A 34 -13.01 -10.14 2.93
CA LEU A 34 -14.47 -9.99 3.02
C LEU A 34 -14.88 -8.74 3.81
N VAL A 35 -14.19 -8.43 4.93
CA VAL A 35 -14.62 -7.35 5.83
C VAL A 35 -14.02 -5.99 5.46
N PHE A 36 -12.93 -5.96 4.69
CA PHE A 36 -12.25 -4.72 4.33
C PHE A 36 -12.10 -4.55 2.82
N PHE A 37 -11.43 -5.49 2.11
CA PHE A 37 -11.03 -5.29 0.71
C PHE A 37 -12.24 -5.19 -0.23
N VAL A 38 -13.20 -6.11 -0.13
CA VAL A 38 -14.43 -6.08 -0.92
C VAL A 38 -15.25 -4.81 -0.63
N PRO A 39 -15.51 -4.42 0.64
CA PRO A 39 -16.10 -3.12 0.95
C PRO A 39 -15.35 -1.93 0.37
N CYS A 40 -14.00 -1.90 0.44
CA CYS A 40 -13.20 -0.83 -0.16
C CYS A 40 -13.37 -0.76 -1.69
N ILE A 41 -13.34 -1.89 -2.38
CA ILE A 41 -13.57 -1.94 -3.84
C ILE A 41 -14.96 -1.39 -4.17
N ILE A 42 -16.00 -1.82 -3.46
CA ILE A 42 -17.38 -1.38 -3.67
C ILE A 42 -17.50 0.14 -3.44
N ALA A 43 -16.93 0.64 -2.34
CA ALA A 43 -16.90 2.07 -2.02
C ALA A 43 -16.18 2.87 -3.11
N THR A 44 -15.01 2.40 -3.53
CA THR A 44 -14.19 3.02 -4.58
C THR A 44 -14.92 3.04 -5.92
N VAL A 45 -15.60 1.94 -6.31
CA VAL A 45 -16.39 1.92 -7.53
C VAL A 45 -17.55 2.90 -7.44
N GLN A 46 -18.31 2.89 -6.34
CA GLN A 46 -19.47 3.77 -6.15
C GLN A 46 -19.08 5.25 -6.25
N LEU A 47 -18.04 5.66 -5.51
CA LEU A 47 -17.54 7.04 -5.50
C LEU A 47 -16.89 7.43 -6.84
N GLY A 48 -16.12 6.51 -7.42
CA GLY A 48 -15.47 6.74 -8.71
C GLY A 48 -16.43 6.85 -9.89
N LEU A 49 -17.63 6.25 -9.82
CA LEU A 49 -18.68 6.43 -10.82
C LEU A 49 -19.44 7.74 -10.64
N MET A 50 -19.58 8.20 -9.40
CA MET A 50 -20.25 9.47 -9.12
C MET A 50 -19.35 10.66 -9.45
N PHE A 51 -18.06 10.56 -9.12
CA PHE A 51 -17.08 11.63 -9.26
C PHE A 51 -15.78 11.08 -9.90
N PRO A 52 -15.78 10.88 -11.22
CA PRO A 52 -14.68 10.24 -11.94
C PRO A 52 -13.54 11.23 -12.29
N HIS A 53 -13.11 12.03 -11.33
CA HIS A 53 -12.05 13.03 -11.49
C HIS A 53 -10.74 12.59 -10.83
N GLU A 54 -9.64 13.27 -11.12
CA GLU A 54 -8.34 13.03 -10.49
C GLU A 54 -8.38 13.29 -8.98
N GLY A 55 -7.45 12.66 -8.25
CA GLY A 55 -7.30 12.86 -6.82
C GLY A 55 -8.33 12.12 -5.96
N SER A 56 -8.95 11.07 -6.52
CA SER A 56 -9.83 10.09 -5.85
C SER A 56 -10.37 10.53 -4.47
N LEU A 57 -9.75 10.10 -3.38
CA LEU A 57 -10.22 10.35 -2.02
C LEU A 57 -10.30 11.86 -1.68
N TYR A 58 -9.31 12.66 -2.11
CA TYR A 58 -9.36 14.12 -1.91
C TYR A 58 -10.63 14.72 -2.51
N ASN A 59 -10.91 14.38 -3.77
CA ASN A 59 -12.09 14.84 -4.51
C ASN A 59 -13.38 14.34 -3.86
N TRP A 60 -13.49 13.08 -3.51
CA TRP A 60 -14.68 12.49 -2.91
C TRP A 60 -15.00 13.11 -1.55
N THR A 61 -13.98 13.27 -0.69
CA THR A 61 -14.15 13.93 0.61
C THR A 61 -14.53 15.40 0.46
N HIS A 62 -14.01 16.10 -0.59
CA HIS A 62 -14.41 17.46 -0.89
C HIS A 62 -15.92 17.55 -1.14
N HIS A 63 -16.47 16.71 -1.99
CA HIS A 63 -17.89 16.65 -2.28
C HIS A 63 -18.73 16.19 -1.07
N ALA A 64 -18.26 15.19 -0.33
CA ALA A 64 -18.98 14.59 0.80
C ALA A 64 -19.06 15.53 2.01
N ILE A 65 -17.92 16.11 2.44
CA ILE A 65 -17.77 16.79 3.73
C ILE A 65 -17.33 18.24 3.55
N GLY A 66 -16.43 18.51 2.57
CA GLY A 66 -15.92 19.85 2.27
C GLY A 66 -14.40 19.97 2.32
N GLY A 67 -13.90 21.12 1.91
CA GLY A 67 -12.50 21.33 1.57
C GLY A 67 -11.47 21.13 2.69
N ARG A 68 -11.77 21.44 3.97
CA ARG A 68 -10.82 21.20 5.07
C ARG A 68 -10.61 19.71 5.30
N SER A 69 -11.70 18.95 5.32
CA SER A 69 -11.66 17.50 5.48
C SER A 69 -11.01 16.82 4.28
N SER A 70 -11.18 17.35 3.06
CA SER A 70 -10.55 16.79 1.86
C SER A 70 -9.03 16.92 1.90
N PHE A 71 -8.51 18.06 2.37
CA PHE A 71 -7.06 18.22 2.55
C PHE A 71 -6.52 17.24 3.58
N PHE A 72 -7.20 17.08 4.72
CA PHE A 72 -6.81 16.12 5.75
C PHE A 72 -6.81 14.68 5.22
N ALA A 73 -7.91 14.26 4.57
CA ALA A 73 -8.02 12.92 3.96
C ALA A 73 -6.95 12.70 2.88
N GLY A 74 -6.73 13.70 2.01
CA GLY A 74 -5.70 13.68 0.98
C GLY A 74 -4.28 13.59 1.55
N PHE A 75 -3.99 14.31 2.64
CA PHE A 75 -2.71 14.19 3.34
C PHE A 75 -2.54 12.78 3.91
N CYS A 76 -3.56 12.24 4.59
CA CYS A 76 -3.52 10.88 5.13
C CYS A 76 -3.40 9.81 4.04
N ALA A 77 -3.87 10.06 2.83
CA ALA A 77 -3.69 9.17 1.70
C ALA A 77 -2.29 9.26 1.09
N TRP A 78 -1.74 10.49 0.97
CA TRP A 78 -0.48 10.76 0.29
C TRP A 78 0.74 10.47 1.13
N PHE A 79 0.80 11.02 2.36
CA PHE A 79 2.01 11.06 3.18
C PHE A 79 2.59 9.66 3.50
N PRO A 80 1.77 8.65 3.89
CA PRO A 80 2.28 7.30 4.11
C PRO A 80 2.92 6.68 2.88
N GLY A 81 2.45 7.03 1.69
CA GLY A 81 3.01 6.54 0.44
C GLY A 81 4.49 6.91 0.23
N VAL A 82 4.93 8.06 0.74
CA VAL A 82 6.33 8.49 0.70
C VAL A 82 7.19 7.57 1.58
N LEU A 83 6.72 7.25 2.78
CA LEU A 83 7.44 6.39 3.73
C LEU A 83 7.46 4.93 3.25
N ILE A 84 6.34 4.44 2.74
CA ILE A 84 6.25 3.08 2.18
C ILE A 84 7.12 2.93 0.93
N ALA A 85 7.23 3.97 0.08
CA ALA A 85 8.16 3.94 -1.05
C ALA A 85 9.61 3.76 -0.58
N THR A 86 10.00 4.42 0.52
CA THR A 86 11.31 4.22 1.15
C THR A 86 11.48 2.80 1.68
N SER A 87 10.46 2.23 2.33
CA SER A 87 10.44 0.84 2.77
C SER A 87 10.69 -0.16 1.66
N LEU A 88 10.04 0.04 0.52
CA LEU A 88 10.16 -0.85 -0.61
C LEU A 88 11.54 -0.77 -1.26
N ALA A 89 12.14 0.43 -1.27
CA ALA A 89 13.52 0.61 -1.68
C ALA A 89 14.50 -0.07 -0.71
N ASP A 90 14.19 -0.07 0.60
CA ASP A 90 14.97 -0.81 1.61
C ASP A 90 14.81 -2.34 1.46
N LEU A 91 13.62 -2.85 1.17
CA LEU A 91 13.45 -4.27 0.83
C LEU A 91 14.30 -4.67 -0.37
N LEU A 92 14.45 -3.81 -1.38
CA LEU A 92 15.36 -4.07 -2.50
C LEU A 92 16.81 -4.20 -2.01
N VAL A 93 17.27 -3.32 -1.13
CA VAL A 93 18.62 -3.39 -0.51
C VAL A 93 18.77 -4.70 0.27
N THR A 94 17.78 -5.07 1.06
CA THR A 94 17.73 -6.30 1.84
C THR A 94 17.85 -7.55 0.92
N PHE A 95 17.17 -7.55 -0.22
CA PHE A 95 17.29 -8.63 -1.22
C PHE A 95 18.68 -8.66 -1.88
N LEU A 96 19.29 -7.53 -2.17
CA LEU A 96 20.68 -7.48 -2.66
C LEU A 96 21.66 -8.07 -1.65
N GLN A 97 21.51 -7.74 -0.37
CA GLN A 97 22.31 -8.30 0.72
C GLN A 97 22.12 -9.82 0.88
N SER A 98 20.91 -10.33 0.62
CA SER A 98 20.67 -11.78 0.67
C SER A 98 21.39 -12.56 -0.43
N MET A 99 21.69 -11.90 -1.55
CA MET A 99 22.49 -12.51 -2.62
C MET A 99 23.97 -12.55 -2.28
N ASN A 100 24.47 -11.56 -1.57
CA ASN A 100 25.83 -11.51 -1.06
C ASN A 100 25.89 -10.66 0.21
N SER A 101 26.13 -11.29 1.35
CA SER A 101 26.16 -10.66 2.67
C SER A 101 27.25 -9.58 2.85
N ASN A 102 28.26 -9.57 1.99
CA ASN A 102 29.30 -8.53 2.00
C ASN A 102 28.86 -7.26 1.30
N TRP A 103 27.79 -7.29 0.50
CA TRP A 103 27.27 -6.13 -0.18
C TRP A 103 26.50 -5.26 0.79
N LEU A 104 26.74 -3.94 0.72
CA LEU A 104 25.98 -2.96 1.51
C LEU A 104 25.99 -3.23 3.02
N SER A 105 27.11 -3.73 3.55
CA SER A 105 27.25 -4.05 4.97
C SER A 105 27.15 -2.84 5.90
N GLN A 106 27.38 -1.64 5.37
CA GLN A 106 27.32 -0.39 6.13
C GLN A 106 25.98 0.33 5.91
N THR A 107 25.35 0.77 7.00
CA THR A 107 24.02 1.39 7.00
C THR A 107 23.94 2.62 6.08
N TRP A 108 25.00 3.45 6.04
CA TRP A 108 25.02 4.61 5.16
C TRP A 108 25.05 4.24 3.66
N LEU A 109 25.69 3.11 3.28
CA LEU A 109 25.66 2.60 1.89
C LEU A 109 24.26 2.13 1.53
N GLN A 110 23.55 1.48 2.45
CA GLN A 110 22.14 1.10 2.28
C GLN A 110 21.29 2.34 2.00
N GLY A 111 21.42 3.37 2.86
CA GLY A 111 20.73 4.65 2.69
C GLY A 111 21.03 5.31 1.35
N LEU A 112 22.27 5.26 0.89
CA LEU A 112 22.65 5.81 -0.41
C LEU A 112 21.99 5.08 -1.58
N VAL A 113 21.93 3.74 -1.54
CA VAL A 113 21.24 2.94 -2.59
C VAL A 113 19.75 3.23 -2.57
N ILE A 114 19.12 3.34 -1.39
CA ILE A 114 17.71 3.73 -1.26
C ILE A 114 17.48 5.11 -1.92
N CYS A 115 18.32 6.11 -1.63
CA CYS A 115 18.23 7.43 -2.24
C CYS A 115 18.35 7.37 -3.77
N VAL A 116 19.27 6.55 -4.31
CA VAL A 116 19.42 6.36 -5.76
C VAL A 116 18.16 5.73 -6.36
N VAL A 117 17.57 4.71 -5.71
CA VAL A 117 16.33 4.07 -6.19
C VAL A 117 15.17 5.08 -6.20
N LEU A 118 15.02 5.86 -5.13
CA LEU A 118 13.98 6.91 -5.05
C LEU A 118 14.19 7.98 -6.13
N ALA A 119 15.41 8.43 -6.35
CA ALA A 119 15.75 9.43 -7.37
C ALA A 119 15.49 8.91 -8.78
N LEU A 120 15.87 7.65 -9.08
CA LEU A 120 15.58 7.01 -10.37
C LEU A 120 14.08 6.85 -10.60
N ALA A 121 13.34 6.38 -9.59
CA ALA A 121 11.88 6.28 -9.69
C ALA A 121 11.23 7.66 -9.87
N GLY A 122 11.71 8.69 -9.17
CA GLY A 122 11.25 10.07 -9.34
C GLY A 122 11.49 10.60 -10.75
N THR A 123 12.70 10.43 -11.29
CA THR A 123 13.04 10.89 -12.65
C THR A 123 12.26 10.15 -13.74
N LEU A 124 12.01 8.86 -13.56
CA LEU A 124 11.15 8.09 -14.48
C LEU A 124 9.68 8.56 -14.37
N SER A 125 9.19 8.88 -13.17
CA SER A 125 7.81 9.33 -12.96
C SER A 125 7.48 10.67 -13.61
N ILE A 126 8.49 11.53 -13.89
CA ILE A 126 8.32 12.82 -14.56
C ILE A 126 8.11 12.65 -16.08
N GLN A 127 8.35 11.47 -16.63
CA GLN A 127 8.19 11.19 -18.05
C GLN A 127 6.72 11.15 -18.48
N ARG A 128 6.50 11.08 -19.81
CA ARG A 128 5.13 10.97 -20.37
C ARG A 128 4.39 9.78 -19.80
N PHE A 129 3.11 9.95 -19.53
CA PHE A 129 2.23 8.90 -18.99
C PHE A 129 2.40 7.54 -19.69
N ARG A 130 2.39 7.54 -21.04
CA ARG A 130 2.54 6.32 -21.84
C ARG A 130 3.87 5.59 -21.57
N THR A 131 4.97 6.33 -21.42
CA THR A 131 6.29 5.75 -21.12
C THR A 131 6.29 5.13 -19.73
N VAL A 132 5.82 5.88 -18.72
CA VAL A 132 5.71 5.40 -17.35
C VAL A 132 4.82 4.15 -17.26
N GLN A 133 3.65 4.18 -17.92
CA GLN A 133 2.73 3.05 -17.93
C GLN A 133 3.32 1.81 -18.62
N ASN A 134 4.11 1.97 -19.68
CA ASN A 134 4.80 0.85 -20.32
C ASN A 134 5.85 0.23 -19.38
N VAL A 135 6.63 1.05 -18.68
CA VAL A 135 7.60 0.57 -17.68
C VAL A 135 6.87 -0.18 -16.56
N ILE A 136 5.78 0.39 -16.03
CA ILE A 136 4.94 -0.26 -15.02
C ILE A 136 4.43 -1.61 -15.52
N ASN A 137 3.91 -1.69 -16.74
CA ASN A 137 3.40 -2.94 -17.30
C ASN A 137 4.48 -4.02 -17.37
N VAL A 138 5.70 -3.67 -17.78
CA VAL A 138 6.84 -4.60 -17.80
C VAL A 138 7.19 -5.07 -16.39
N LEU A 139 7.32 -4.14 -15.44
CA LEU A 139 7.67 -4.47 -14.06
C LEU A 139 6.59 -5.29 -13.35
N VAL A 140 5.30 -5.02 -13.62
CA VAL A 140 4.18 -5.83 -13.11
C VAL A 140 4.21 -7.25 -13.68
N SER A 141 4.62 -7.41 -14.94
CA SER A 141 4.76 -8.77 -15.49
C SER A 141 5.83 -9.58 -14.75
N LEU A 142 6.89 -8.94 -14.22
CA LEU A 142 7.86 -9.59 -13.34
C LEU A 142 7.21 -10.03 -12.01
N THR A 143 6.34 -9.21 -11.44
CA THR A 143 5.59 -9.60 -10.23
C THR A 143 4.73 -10.84 -10.46
N VAL A 144 3.99 -10.85 -11.57
CA VAL A 144 3.16 -12.01 -11.94
C VAL A 144 4.04 -13.24 -12.22
N LEU A 145 5.19 -13.05 -12.86
CA LEU A 145 6.17 -14.12 -13.11
C LEU A 145 6.76 -14.68 -11.81
N ALA A 146 7.09 -13.82 -10.84
CA ALA A 146 7.53 -14.27 -9.51
C ALA A 146 6.45 -15.13 -8.83
N CYS A 147 5.21 -14.67 -8.82
CA CYS A 147 4.09 -15.43 -8.26
C CYS A 147 3.83 -16.75 -9.02
N PHE A 148 4.06 -16.77 -10.34
CA PHE A 148 3.99 -18.00 -11.13
C PHE A 148 5.06 -19.01 -10.68
N PHE A 149 6.33 -18.61 -10.51
CA PHE A 149 7.37 -19.51 -9.99
C PHE A 149 7.08 -19.97 -8.58
N ILE A 150 6.55 -19.10 -7.72
CA ILE A 150 6.14 -19.47 -6.36
C ILE A 150 5.03 -20.52 -6.40
N GLY A 151 3.99 -20.33 -7.20
CA GLY A 151 2.92 -21.32 -7.37
C GLY A 151 3.40 -22.63 -8.02
N LEU A 152 4.26 -22.53 -9.04
CA LEU A 152 4.88 -23.70 -9.69
C LEU A 152 5.71 -24.50 -8.69
N SER A 153 6.40 -23.84 -7.76
CA SER A 153 7.19 -24.51 -6.71
C SER A 153 6.32 -25.39 -5.84
N CYS A 154 5.11 -24.95 -5.47
CA CYS A 154 4.17 -25.76 -4.71
C CYS A 154 3.74 -27.01 -5.50
N ILE A 155 3.42 -26.85 -6.78
CA ILE A 155 3.01 -27.97 -7.64
C ILE A 155 4.14 -28.97 -7.83
N VAL A 156 5.35 -28.52 -8.14
CA VAL A 156 6.51 -29.37 -8.34
C VAL A 156 6.87 -30.11 -7.06
N TRP A 157 6.86 -29.41 -5.91
CA TRP A 157 7.12 -30.02 -4.59
C TRP A 157 6.23 -31.23 -4.32
N LEU A 158 4.93 -31.07 -4.52
CA LEU A 158 3.96 -32.16 -4.33
C LEU A 158 4.08 -33.25 -5.41
N ALA A 159 4.30 -32.87 -6.67
CA ALA A 159 4.45 -33.81 -7.78
C ALA A 159 5.71 -34.69 -7.68
N THR A 160 6.76 -34.18 -7.04
CA THR A 160 7.99 -34.96 -6.78
C THR A 160 7.90 -35.86 -5.54
N GLY A 161 6.71 -35.94 -4.92
CA GLY A 161 6.44 -36.87 -3.80
C GLY A 161 6.83 -36.32 -2.43
N HIS A 162 7.20 -35.03 -2.32
CA HIS A 162 7.45 -34.44 -1.02
C HIS A 162 6.14 -34.21 -0.27
N ALA A 163 6.13 -34.51 1.03
CA ALA A 163 5.00 -34.18 1.90
C ALA A 163 4.86 -32.66 2.06
N SER A 164 3.63 -32.19 2.27
CA SER A 164 3.41 -30.81 2.68
C SER A 164 4.04 -30.56 4.05
N ALA A 165 4.77 -29.44 4.19
CA ALA A 165 5.38 -29.03 5.46
C ALA A 165 4.32 -28.67 6.52
N THR A 166 3.11 -28.28 6.07
CA THR A 166 1.97 -28.00 6.95
C THR A 166 0.88 -29.03 6.74
N HIS A 167 0.33 -29.57 7.83
CA HIS A 167 -0.81 -30.47 7.82
C HIS A 167 -2.12 -29.67 7.86
N PHE A 168 -2.90 -29.73 6.75
CA PHE A 168 -4.15 -28.96 6.58
C PHE A 168 -5.38 -29.62 7.25
N SER A 169 -5.19 -30.68 8.04
CA SER A 169 -6.28 -31.52 8.56
C SER A 169 -6.90 -31.04 9.87
N HIS A 170 -6.21 -30.21 10.64
CA HIS A 170 -6.70 -29.76 11.95
C HIS A 170 -7.38 -28.40 11.87
N TRP A 171 -8.66 -28.36 12.13
CA TRP A 171 -9.46 -27.10 12.14
C TRP A 171 -9.02 -26.10 13.21
N SER A 172 -8.45 -26.59 14.32
CA SER A 172 -7.88 -25.75 15.37
C SER A 172 -6.82 -24.78 14.88
N ASP A 173 -6.04 -25.17 13.87
CA ASP A 173 -4.88 -24.42 13.38
C ASP A 173 -5.30 -23.21 12.52
N TYR A 174 -6.57 -23.19 12.07
CA TYR A 174 -7.18 -22.05 11.38
C TYR A 174 -7.81 -21.04 12.36
N SER A 175 -7.79 -21.32 13.65
CA SER A 175 -8.51 -20.52 14.64
C SER A 175 -7.86 -19.15 14.86
N ILE A 176 -8.72 -18.15 15.10
CA ILE A 176 -8.33 -16.83 15.56
C ILE A 176 -8.14 -16.91 17.06
N THR A 177 -6.96 -16.54 17.53
CA THR A 177 -6.61 -16.52 18.95
C THR A 177 -6.08 -15.13 19.33
N PRO A 178 -6.07 -14.76 20.62
CA PRO A 178 -5.46 -13.50 21.05
C PRO A 178 -3.98 -13.38 20.66
N ASP A 179 -3.26 -14.49 20.62
CA ASP A 179 -1.82 -14.53 20.34
C ASP A 179 -1.50 -14.29 18.85
N ASN A 180 -2.41 -14.67 17.95
CA ASN A 180 -2.22 -14.47 16.51
C ASN A 180 -3.02 -13.28 15.95
N PHE A 181 -3.72 -12.51 16.80
CA PHE A 181 -4.63 -11.45 16.35
C PHE A 181 -3.91 -10.30 15.61
N VAL A 182 -2.64 -10.06 15.90
CA VAL A 182 -1.78 -9.12 15.16
C VAL A 182 -1.79 -9.35 13.64
N LEU A 183 -2.07 -10.58 13.19
CA LEU A 183 -2.18 -10.91 11.77
C LEU A 183 -3.36 -10.23 11.08
N PHE A 184 -4.39 -9.86 11.83
CA PHE A 184 -5.53 -9.12 11.28
C PHE A 184 -5.10 -7.75 10.75
N GLY A 185 -4.38 -6.98 11.56
CA GLY A 185 -3.80 -5.69 11.15
C GLY A 185 -2.93 -5.82 9.90
N PHE A 186 -2.00 -6.78 9.89
CA PHE A 186 -1.15 -7.05 8.73
C PHE A 186 -1.96 -7.34 7.46
N MET A 187 -3.03 -8.13 7.54
CA MET A 187 -3.84 -8.45 6.36
C MET A 187 -4.72 -7.29 5.90
N ILE A 188 -5.28 -6.50 6.82
CA ILE A 188 -5.98 -5.27 6.44
C ILE A 188 -5.03 -4.34 5.68
N PHE A 189 -3.80 -4.17 6.15
CA PHE A 189 -2.81 -3.32 5.49
C PHE A 189 -2.38 -3.85 4.13
N ALA A 190 -2.27 -5.17 3.98
CA ALA A 190 -1.97 -5.78 2.69
C ALA A 190 -3.03 -5.43 1.62
N TYR A 191 -4.25 -5.13 2.04
CA TYR A 191 -5.38 -4.81 1.16
C TYR A 191 -5.68 -3.30 1.01
N ILE A 192 -4.95 -2.41 1.69
CA ILE A 192 -5.12 -0.96 1.53
C ILE A 192 -4.67 -0.51 0.14
N GLY A 193 -5.37 0.48 -0.44
CA GLY A 193 -4.99 1.14 -1.68
C GLY A 193 -5.92 0.87 -2.87
N ALA A 194 -7.13 0.37 -2.63
CA ALA A 194 -8.13 0.14 -3.68
C ALA A 194 -8.47 1.43 -4.46
N GLU A 195 -8.41 2.59 -3.82
CA GLU A 195 -8.67 3.92 -4.39
C GLU A 195 -7.50 4.48 -5.21
N GLY A 196 -6.28 3.98 -4.98
CA GLY A 196 -5.05 4.49 -5.58
C GLY A 196 -5.10 4.65 -7.11
N PRO A 197 -5.54 3.64 -7.87
CA PRO A 197 -5.64 3.74 -9.33
C PRO A 197 -6.53 4.87 -9.82
N LEU A 198 -7.56 5.27 -9.03
CA LEU A 198 -8.48 6.33 -9.41
C LEU A 198 -7.92 7.75 -9.22
N ASN A 199 -6.74 7.89 -8.59
CA ASN A 199 -6.00 9.15 -8.66
C ASN A 199 -5.62 9.52 -10.11
N LEU A 200 -5.61 8.53 -11.03
CA LEU A 200 -5.36 8.69 -12.46
C LEU A 200 -6.68 8.69 -13.29
N ALA A 201 -7.82 8.97 -12.68
CA ALA A 201 -9.09 8.90 -13.38
C ALA A 201 -9.20 9.90 -14.55
N GLY A 202 -8.49 11.02 -14.50
CA GLY A 202 -8.40 11.99 -15.59
C GLY A 202 -7.73 11.46 -16.87
N GLU A 203 -6.89 10.44 -16.75
CA GLU A 203 -6.23 9.80 -17.90
C GLU A 203 -7.13 8.77 -18.64
N ILE A 204 -8.32 8.50 -18.12
CA ILE A 204 -9.27 7.57 -18.73
C ILE A 204 -10.12 8.31 -19.77
N LYS A 205 -10.23 7.75 -20.98
CA LYS A 205 -11.09 8.30 -22.03
C LYS A 205 -12.55 8.33 -21.57
N GLU A 206 -13.21 9.46 -21.75
CA GLU A 206 -14.60 9.71 -21.33
C GLU A 206 -15.59 8.65 -21.82
N SER A 207 -15.50 8.23 -23.08
CA SER A 207 -16.44 7.29 -23.72
C SER A 207 -16.58 5.93 -23.03
N ASN A 208 -15.56 5.51 -22.24
CA ASN A 208 -15.53 4.18 -21.61
C ASN A 208 -15.23 4.25 -20.08
N LYS A 209 -15.31 5.43 -19.48
CA LYS A 209 -14.82 5.66 -18.11
C LYS A 209 -15.50 4.75 -17.08
N SER A 210 -16.83 4.70 -17.09
CA SER A 210 -17.62 3.87 -16.17
C SER A 210 -17.32 2.36 -16.30
N PHE A 211 -17.27 1.85 -17.53
CA PHE A 211 -16.94 0.44 -17.80
C PHE A 211 -15.51 0.12 -17.37
N THR A 212 -14.56 1.02 -17.68
CA THR A 212 -13.16 0.88 -17.35
C THR A 212 -12.95 0.81 -15.83
N ILE A 213 -13.56 1.73 -15.07
CA ILE A 213 -13.48 1.75 -13.60
C ILE A 213 -13.96 0.41 -13.01
N LYS A 214 -15.18 0.00 -13.34
CA LYS A 214 -15.75 -1.26 -12.83
C LYS A 214 -14.89 -2.47 -13.16
N ARG A 215 -14.52 -2.62 -14.43
CA ARG A 215 -13.77 -3.77 -14.92
C ARG A 215 -12.39 -3.87 -14.28
N HIS A 216 -11.67 -2.76 -14.20
CA HIS A 216 -10.28 -2.78 -13.70
C HIS A 216 -10.20 -2.98 -12.20
N LEU A 217 -11.12 -2.42 -11.43
CA LEU A 217 -11.16 -2.65 -9.98
C LEU A 217 -11.58 -4.07 -9.65
N LEU A 218 -12.59 -4.61 -10.32
CA LEU A 218 -13.01 -5.99 -10.09
C LEU A 218 -11.92 -6.99 -10.50
N LEU A 219 -11.40 -6.87 -11.74
CA LEU A 219 -10.37 -7.77 -12.24
C LEU A 219 -9.08 -7.67 -11.40
N GLY A 220 -8.63 -6.46 -11.09
CA GLY A 220 -7.47 -6.25 -10.24
C GLY A 220 -7.66 -6.82 -8.84
N GLY A 221 -8.84 -6.62 -8.25
CA GLY A 221 -9.16 -7.19 -6.93
C GLY A 221 -9.12 -8.71 -6.91
N VAL A 222 -9.74 -9.38 -7.90
CA VAL A 222 -9.66 -10.85 -8.01
C VAL A 222 -8.22 -11.33 -8.18
N MET A 223 -7.43 -10.64 -9.02
CA MET A 223 -6.03 -11.00 -9.23
C MET A 223 -5.21 -10.84 -7.94
N ILE A 224 -5.41 -9.76 -7.18
CA ILE A 224 -4.71 -9.53 -5.90
C ILE A 224 -4.99 -10.68 -4.92
N VAL A 225 -6.26 -11.03 -4.72
CA VAL A 225 -6.64 -12.13 -3.83
C VAL A 225 -6.03 -13.45 -4.30
N ALA A 226 -6.08 -13.74 -5.60
CA ALA A 226 -5.49 -14.94 -6.16
C ALA A 226 -3.97 -15.01 -5.94
N LEU A 227 -3.24 -13.91 -6.17
CA LEU A 227 -1.81 -13.84 -5.94
C LEU A 227 -1.45 -14.02 -4.47
N TYR A 228 -2.22 -13.43 -3.55
CA TYR A 228 -2.04 -13.63 -2.11
C TYR A 228 -2.31 -15.08 -1.69
N MET A 229 -3.36 -15.70 -2.22
CA MET A 229 -3.65 -17.12 -1.94
C MET A 229 -2.53 -18.03 -2.46
N ILE A 230 -2.09 -17.84 -3.71
CA ILE A 230 -1.02 -18.63 -4.32
C ILE A 230 0.26 -18.53 -3.47
N THR A 231 0.67 -17.33 -3.11
CA THR A 231 1.91 -17.14 -2.33
C THR A 231 1.81 -17.72 -0.92
N THR A 232 0.69 -17.50 -0.23
CA THR A 232 0.45 -18.04 1.11
C THR A 232 0.43 -19.57 1.10
N PHE A 233 -0.32 -20.20 0.20
CA PHE A 233 -0.35 -21.65 0.07
C PHE A 233 1.00 -22.24 -0.26
N SER A 234 1.75 -21.64 -1.17
CA SER A 234 3.06 -22.14 -1.56
C SER A 234 4.06 -22.11 -0.40
N ILE A 235 4.04 -21.05 0.42
CA ILE A 235 4.87 -20.96 1.63
C ILE A 235 4.49 -22.07 2.61
N LEU A 236 3.20 -22.25 2.89
CA LEU A 236 2.73 -23.25 3.85
C LEU A 236 3.00 -24.67 3.40
N VAL A 237 2.88 -24.97 2.11
CA VAL A 237 3.13 -26.32 1.57
C VAL A 237 4.61 -26.67 1.56
N VAL A 238 5.49 -25.73 1.16
CA VAL A 238 6.91 -26.01 0.94
C VAL A 238 7.75 -25.79 2.20
N LEU A 239 7.50 -24.70 2.94
CA LEU A 239 8.30 -24.32 4.11
C LEU A 239 7.58 -24.58 5.44
N GLY A 240 6.26 -24.42 5.45
CA GLY A 240 5.47 -24.40 6.68
C GLY A 240 5.68 -23.12 7.51
N PRO A 241 5.03 -23.02 8.68
CA PRO A 241 5.29 -21.96 9.64
C PRO A 241 6.69 -22.13 10.22
N THR A 242 7.56 -21.15 10.01
CA THR A 242 8.96 -21.21 10.45
C THR A 242 9.32 -19.94 11.21
N ASN A 243 10.28 -20.03 12.13
CA ASN A 243 10.87 -18.88 12.82
C ASN A 243 11.93 -18.15 11.96
N GLY A 244 11.94 -18.36 10.65
CA GLY A 244 12.95 -17.85 9.73
C GLY A 244 12.74 -16.40 9.30
N SER A 245 13.69 -15.87 8.53
CA SER A 245 13.67 -14.51 7.99
C SER A 245 12.51 -14.33 6.97
N THR A 246 11.50 -13.61 7.39
CA THR A 246 10.21 -13.50 6.72
C THR A 246 10.21 -12.89 5.30
N PRO A 247 11.01 -11.85 4.97
CA PRO A 247 10.97 -11.26 3.62
C PRO A 247 11.44 -12.23 2.52
N PHE A 248 12.31 -13.18 2.87
CA PHE A 248 12.91 -14.11 1.92
C PHE A 248 12.11 -15.40 1.73
N ALA A 249 11.04 -15.63 2.49
CA ALA A 249 10.24 -16.84 2.40
C ALA A 249 9.78 -17.12 0.95
N LEU A 250 9.40 -16.07 0.20
CA LEU A 250 8.99 -16.18 -1.22
C LEU A 250 10.10 -16.74 -2.11
N VAL A 251 11.34 -16.29 -1.91
CA VAL A 251 12.51 -16.78 -2.67
C VAL A 251 12.91 -18.17 -2.20
N THR A 252 12.87 -18.39 -0.89
CA THR A 252 13.24 -19.68 -0.28
C THR A 252 12.33 -20.81 -0.76
N VAL A 253 11.02 -20.58 -0.89
CA VAL A 253 10.06 -21.54 -1.49
C VAL A 253 10.55 -22.00 -2.86
N VAL A 254 10.89 -21.07 -3.74
CA VAL A 254 11.33 -21.38 -5.10
C VAL A 254 12.68 -22.07 -5.10
N LYS A 255 13.62 -21.57 -4.27
CA LYS A 255 14.95 -22.17 -4.13
C LYS A 255 14.89 -23.61 -3.64
N THR A 256 14.02 -23.90 -2.69
CA THR A 256 13.84 -25.24 -2.10
C THR A 256 13.23 -26.23 -3.10
N ALA A 257 12.22 -25.82 -3.86
CA ALA A 257 11.50 -26.69 -4.76
C ALA A 257 12.10 -26.77 -6.18
N LEU A 258 12.62 -25.67 -6.72
CA LEU A 258 13.11 -25.56 -8.12
C LEU A 258 14.62 -25.36 -8.21
N GLY A 259 15.32 -25.14 -7.09
CA GLY A 259 16.76 -24.96 -7.04
C GLY A 259 17.24 -23.49 -7.07
N ASN A 260 18.54 -23.31 -6.86
CA ASN A 260 19.17 -21.99 -6.64
C ASN A 260 18.98 -21.02 -7.81
N PHE A 261 19.04 -21.49 -9.04
CA PHE A 261 18.91 -20.65 -10.24
C PHE A 261 17.52 -19.98 -10.27
N TRP A 262 16.44 -20.76 -10.12
CA TRP A 262 15.08 -20.23 -10.13
C TRP A 262 14.76 -19.34 -8.92
N GLY A 263 15.38 -19.66 -7.77
CA GLY A 263 15.34 -18.79 -6.60
C GLY A 263 15.94 -17.42 -6.90
N ALA A 264 17.10 -17.36 -7.55
CA ALA A 264 17.75 -16.10 -7.95
C ALA A 264 16.91 -15.32 -8.98
N VAL A 265 16.34 -16.00 -9.99
CA VAL A 265 15.42 -15.38 -10.95
C VAL A 265 14.22 -14.77 -10.24
N THR A 266 13.62 -15.49 -9.29
CA THR A 266 12.47 -14.99 -8.51
C THR A 266 12.86 -13.78 -7.67
N ALA A 267 14.04 -13.76 -7.05
CA ALA A 267 14.53 -12.62 -6.30
C ALA A 267 14.66 -11.37 -7.19
N VAL A 268 15.22 -11.50 -8.40
CA VAL A 268 15.30 -10.40 -9.38
C VAL A 268 13.91 -9.92 -9.79
N CYS A 269 12.97 -10.83 -10.02
CA CYS A 269 11.58 -10.47 -10.34
C CYS A 269 10.89 -9.69 -9.18
N LEU A 270 11.12 -10.09 -7.92
CA LEU A 270 10.59 -9.38 -6.74
C LEU A 270 11.25 -8.02 -6.55
N MET A 271 12.55 -7.89 -6.80
CA MET A 271 13.22 -6.57 -6.81
C MET A 271 12.61 -5.64 -7.86
N GLY A 272 12.30 -6.15 -9.05
CA GLY A 272 11.55 -5.42 -10.08
C GLY A 272 10.16 -4.99 -9.61
N SER A 273 9.46 -5.83 -8.82
CA SER A 273 8.18 -5.50 -8.20
C SER A 273 8.31 -4.32 -7.23
N PHE A 274 9.33 -4.30 -6.36
CA PHE A 274 9.56 -3.19 -5.42
C PHE A 274 9.79 -1.87 -6.15
N ILE A 275 10.64 -1.87 -7.19
CA ILE A 275 10.86 -0.68 -8.04
C ILE A 275 9.55 -0.22 -8.69
N SER A 276 8.74 -1.16 -9.18
CA SER A 276 7.44 -0.87 -9.77
C SER A 276 6.53 -0.13 -8.81
N THR A 277 6.46 -0.58 -7.56
CA THR A 277 5.60 0.03 -6.54
C THR A 277 6.09 1.43 -6.17
N VAL A 278 7.40 1.64 -6.00
CA VAL A 278 7.98 2.97 -5.78
C VAL A 278 7.64 3.92 -6.93
N LEU A 279 7.75 3.46 -8.18
CA LEU A 279 7.42 4.24 -9.38
C LEU A 279 5.92 4.60 -9.41
N VAL A 280 5.05 3.64 -9.14
CA VAL A 280 3.59 3.85 -9.11
C VAL A 280 3.20 4.83 -8.01
N TYR A 281 3.75 4.69 -6.81
CA TYR A 281 3.47 5.59 -5.70
C TYR A 281 3.90 7.02 -6.00
N ASN A 282 5.10 7.20 -6.57
CA ASN A 282 5.52 8.52 -7.02
C ASN A 282 4.57 9.12 -8.06
N TYR A 283 4.09 8.32 -8.99
CA TYR A 283 3.24 8.81 -10.06
C TYR A 283 1.79 9.05 -9.60
N VAL A 284 1.23 8.13 -8.83
CA VAL A 284 -0.18 8.16 -8.37
C VAL A 284 -0.40 9.21 -7.29
N PHE A 285 0.47 9.26 -6.29
CA PHE A 285 0.30 10.19 -5.17
C PHE A 285 0.65 11.63 -5.50
N ALA A 286 1.50 11.88 -6.51
CA ALA A 286 1.70 13.24 -7.02
C ALA A 286 0.40 13.90 -7.54
N ARG A 287 -0.59 13.09 -7.96
CA ARG A 287 -1.91 13.60 -8.37
C ARG A 287 -2.73 14.12 -7.20
N LEU A 288 -2.58 13.56 -5.98
CA LEU A 288 -3.20 14.12 -4.78
C LEU A 288 -2.63 15.51 -4.45
N LEU A 289 -1.31 15.68 -4.58
CA LEU A 289 -0.66 16.97 -4.40
C LEU A 289 -1.09 17.99 -5.47
N LEU A 290 -1.24 17.55 -6.73
CA LEU A 290 -1.75 18.37 -7.82
C LEU A 290 -3.13 18.91 -7.47
N VAL A 291 -4.03 18.03 -7.04
CA VAL A 291 -5.41 18.42 -6.70
C VAL A 291 -5.42 19.37 -5.49
N GLY A 292 -4.60 19.11 -4.46
CA GLY A 292 -4.43 20.03 -3.33
C GLY A 292 -3.89 21.40 -3.74
N ALA A 293 -3.06 21.48 -4.79
CA ALA A 293 -2.57 22.76 -5.32
C ALA A 293 -3.63 23.48 -6.17
N ILE A 294 -4.46 22.74 -6.92
CA ILE A 294 -5.62 23.32 -7.64
C ILE A 294 -6.61 23.91 -6.65
N ASP A 295 -6.87 23.23 -5.53
CA ASP A 295 -7.73 23.71 -4.43
C ASP A 295 -7.07 24.82 -3.59
N SER A 296 -5.94 25.38 -4.04
CA SER A 296 -5.18 26.44 -3.36
C SER A 296 -4.76 26.11 -1.91
N ARG A 297 -4.66 24.80 -1.58
CA ARG A 297 -4.25 24.32 -0.26
C ARG A 297 -2.78 23.94 -0.19
N LEU A 298 -2.13 23.91 -1.32
CA LEU A 298 -0.68 23.78 -1.47
C LEU A 298 -0.17 24.93 -2.36
N PRO A 299 1.14 25.28 -2.26
CA PRO A 299 1.72 26.27 -3.16
C PRO A 299 1.46 25.92 -4.63
N VAL A 300 1.00 26.90 -5.40
CA VAL A 300 0.69 26.74 -6.85
C VAL A 300 1.85 26.11 -7.63
N GLY A 301 3.09 26.37 -7.19
CA GLY A 301 4.28 25.78 -7.78
C GLY A 301 4.32 24.26 -7.75
N VAL A 302 3.71 23.62 -6.73
CA VAL A 302 3.65 22.14 -6.60
C VAL A 302 2.75 21.55 -7.68
N GLY A 303 1.66 22.23 -8.04
CA GLY A 303 0.70 21.78 -9.05
C GLY A 303 1.10 22.09 -10.49
N ARG A 304 2.26 22.71 -10.75
CA ARG A 304 2.68 23.01 -12.13
C ARG A 304 2.94 21.74 -12.93
N LEU A 305 2.27 21.64 -14.07
CA LEU A 305 2.48 20.57 -15.05
C LEU A 305 3.69 20.89 -15.94
N ASN A 306 4.49 19.87 -16.21
CA ASN A 306 5.59 19.97 -17.18
C ASN A 306 5.06 19.83 -18.62
N THR A 307 5.97 19.87 -19.62
CA THR A 307 5.64 19.69 -21.05
C THR A 307 4.97 18.33 -21.35
N ASN A 308 5.15 17.36 -20.49
CA ASN A 308 4.53 16.03 -20.57
C ASN A 308 3.16 15.93 -19.89
N ARG A 309 2.62 17.05 -19.40
CA ARG A 309 1.38 17.15 -18.59
C ARG A 309 1.43 16.32 -17.30
N VAL A 310 2.60 16.24 -16.67
CA VAL A 310 2.83 15.53 -15.40
C VAL A 310 3.19 16.57 -14.33
N PRO A 311 2.68 16.44 -13.08
CA PRO A 311 3.01 17.35 -11.98
C PRO A 311 4.42 17.10 -11.45
N ALA A 312 5.43 17.51 -12.24
CA ALA A 312 6.84 17.23 -11.98
C ALA A 312 7.30 17.76 -10.62
N ASN A 313 6.86 18.97 -10.24
CA ASN A 313 7.24 19.55 -8.95
C ASN A 313 6.67 18.77 -7.77
N ALA A 314 5.46 18.23 -7.88
CA ALA A 314 4.88 17.35 -6.86
C ALA A 314 5.70 16.05 -6.71
N ILE A 315 6.12 15.46 -7.84
CA ILE A 315 6.98 14.26 -7.84
C ILE A 315 8.34 14.57 -7.20
N ILE A 316 8.97 15.69 -7.58
CA ILE A 316 10.24 16.11 -6.97
C ILE A 316 10.07 16.34 -5.48
N PHE A 317 9.04 17.04 -5.07
CA PHE A 317 8.75 17.35 -3.66
C PHE A 317 8.65 16.06 -2.82
N GLN A 318 7.83 15.10 -3.21
CA GLN A 318 7.68 13.85 -2.45
C GLN A 318 8.94 12.97 -2.52
N THR A 319 9.68 12.95 -3.66
CA THR A 319 10.95 12.23 -3.78
C THR A 319 12.01 12.81 -2.84
N VAL A 320 12.11 14.14 -2.78
CA VAL A 320 13.03 14.83 -1.86
C VAL A 320 12.68 14.52 -0.40
N LEU A 321 11.39 14.51 -0.03
CA LEU A 321 10.97 14.10 1.31
C LEU A 321 11.37 12.67 1.65
N GLY A 322 11.20 11.73 0.71
CA GLY A 322 11.66 10.35 0.90
C GLY A 322 13.18 10.24 1.06
N ILE A 323 13.95 11.02 0.28
CA ILE A 323 15.41 11.09 0.41
C ILE A 323 15.81 11.70 1.76
N ILE A 324 15.19 12.79 2.19
CA ILE A 324 15.45 13.40 3.51
C ILE A 324 15.18 12.39 4.62
N TYR A 325 14.02 11.71 4.57
CA TYR A 325 13.68 10.67 5.54
C TYR A 325 14.73 9.54 5.55
N THR A 326 15.15 9.07 4.38
CA THR A 326 16.20 8.04 4.27
C THR A 326 17.52 8.50 4.88
N LEU A 327 17.95 9.72 4.57
CA LEU A 327 19.19 10.27 5.14
C LEU A 327 19.10 10.40 6.66
N LEU A 328 17.98 10.84 7.19
CA LEU A 328 17.74 10.90 8.62
C LEU A 328 17.80 9.51 9.28
N ALA A 329 17.13 8.51 8.70
CA ALA A 329 17.01 7.19 9.29
C ALA A 329 18.27 6.33 9.14
N PHE A 330 18.94 6.35 7.98
CA PHE A 330 20.03 5.44 7.66
C PHE A 330 21.43 6.06 7.76
N VAL A 331 21.54 7.38 7.66
CA VAL A 331 22.82 8.08 7.67
C VAL A 331 23.03 8.85 8.98
N LEU A 332 22.05 9.66 9.41
CA LEU A 332 22.20 10.53 10.57
C LEU A 332 21.85 9.84 11.89
N ALA A 333 20.77 9.06 11.97
CA ALA A 333 20.35 8.43 13.22
C ALA A 333 21.45 7.60 13.89
N PRO A 334 22.28 6.82 13.18
CA PRO A 334 23.41 6.10 13.79
C PRO A 334 24.43 6.99 14.49
N TYR A 335 24.55 8.26 14.10
CA TYR A 335 25.51 9.20 14.70
C TYR A 335 25.00 9.93 15.94
N PHE A 336 23.69 9.92 16.20
CA PHE A 336 23.13 10.65 17.34
C PHE A 336 23.25 9.92 18.69
N GLY A 337 23.78 8.69 18.71
CA GLY A 337 23.99 7.92 19.94
C GLY A 337 22.71 7.59 20.71
N ILE A 338 21.57 7.65 20.06
CA ILE A 338 20.26 7.35 20.63
C ILE A 338 20.04 5.85 20.52
N GLY A 339 20.27 5.11 21.60
CA GLY A 339 20.14 3.65 21.62
C GLY A 339 21.37 2.92 21.04
N ASP A 340 21.24 1.60 20.86
CA ASP A 340 22.27 0.80 20.19
C ASP A 340 22.28 1.13 18.68
N PRO A 341 23.42 1.66 18.14
CA PRO A 341 23.50 2.03 16.71
C PRO A 341 23.16 0.92 15.73
N ALA A 342 23.28 -0.33 16.13
CA ALA A 342 22.96 -1.49 15.28
C ALA A 342 21.46 -1.77 15.21
N VAL A 343 20.70 -1.45 16.26
CA VAL A 343 19.28 -1.81 16.39
C VAL A 343 18.35 -0.61 16.15
N PHE A 344 18.79 0.58 16.56
CA PHE A 344 17.97 1.79 16.49
C PHE A 344 17.42 2.13 15.10
N PRO A 345 18.20 2.06 13.99
CA PRO A 345 17.67 2.34 12.66
C PRO A 345 16.52 1.38 12.28
N ILE A 346 16.66 0.09 12.61
CA ILE A 346 15.64 -0.92 12.34
C ILE A 346 14.37 -0.67 13.15
N GLN A 347 14.53 -0.30 14.43
CA GLN A 347 13.40 0.03 15.30
C GLN A 347 12.67 1.29 14.80
N LEU A 348 13.41 2.37 14.53
CA LEU A 348 12.85 3.62 14.00
C LEU A 348 12.11 3.38 12.69
N TYR A 349 12.71 2.61 11.81
CA TYR A 349 12.11 2.24 10.52
C TYR A 349 10.78 1.51 10.72
N ASN A 350 10.73 0.43 11.51
CA ASN A 350 9.50 -0.35 11.73
C ASN A 350 8.41 0.49 12.44
N VAL A 351 8.77 1.30 13.43
CA VAL A 351 7.83 2.21 14.10
C VAL A 351 7.26 3.23 13.11
N SER A 352 8.11 3.81 12.25
CA SER A 352 7.68 4.78 11.24
C SER A 352 6.75 4.13 10.21
N GLN A 353 7.02 2.90 9.82
CA GLN A 353 6.16 2.16 8.90
C GLN A 353 4.81 1.85 9.53
N ALA A 354 4.77 1.37 10.77
CA ALA A 354 3.53 1.11 11.48
C ALA A 354 2.69 2.40 11.64
N ALA A 355 3.33 3.52 11.99
CA ALA A 355 2.66 4.82 12.08
C ALA A 355 2.10 5.28 10.72
N ALA A 356 2.87 5.11 9.64
CA ALA A 356 2.41 5.40 8.27
C ALA A 356 1.18 4.58 7.89
N VAL A 357 1.18 3.32 8.25
CA VAL A 357 0.09 2.39 7.99
C VAL A 357 -1.15 2.75 8.79
N LEU A 358 -1.02 3.21 10.05
CA LEU A 358 -2.15 3.74 10.83
C LEU A 358 -2.79 4.96 10.13
N VAL A 359 -1.97 5.87 9.63
CA VAL A 359 -2.46 7.05 8.89
C VAL A 359 -3.21 6.61 7.62
N TRP A 360 -2.74 5.56 6.93
CA TRP A 360 -3.46 4.98 5.79
C TRP A 360 -4.78 4.31 6.17
N ALA A 361 -4.87 3.64 7.31
CA ALA A 361 -6.13 3.09 7.80
C ALA A 361 -7.16 4.20 8.11
N ILE A 362 -6.70 5.34 8.64
CA ILE A 362 -7.52 6.54 8.80
C ILE A 362 -8.00 7.05 7.43
N SER A 363 -7.10 7.14 6.45
CA SER A 363 -7.44 7.50 5.08
C SER A 363 -8.50 6.57 4.49
N ALA A 364 -8.34 5.26 4.62
CA ALA A 364 -9.31 4.26 4.14
C ALA A 364 -10.68 4.42 4.80
N SER A 365 -10.75 4.86 6.06
CA SER A 365 -12.01 5.14 6.75
C SER A 365 -12.83 6.23 6.04
N PHE A 366 -12.17 7.21 5.40
CA PHE A 366 -12.87 8.26 4.64
C PHE A 366 -13.65 7.71 3.44
N LEU A 367 -13.24 6.59 2.83
CA LEU A 367 -14.04 5.96 1.76
C LEU A 367 -15.47 5.69 2.22
N PHE A 368 -15.64 5.20 3.44
CA PHE A 368 -16.95 4.86 4.01
C PHE A 368 -17.69 6.09 4.52
N ILE A 369 -16.98 7.03 5.12
CA ILE A 369 -17.54 8.31 5.57
C ILE A 369 -18.05 9.12 4.37
N ASP A 370 -17.31 9.14 3.27
CA ASP A 370 -17.68 9.84 2.04
C ASP A 370 -18.93 9.23 1.39
N LEU A 371 -19.10 7.90 1.44
CA LEU A 371 -20.34 7.27 0.98
C LEU A 371 -21.55 7.78 1.76
N ILE A 372 -21.44 7.93 3.09
CA ILE A 372 -22.52 8.46 3.93
C ILE A 372 -22.79 9.94 3.59
N GLY A 373 -21.74 10.74 3.43
CA GLY A 373 -21.85 12.15 3.05
C GLY A 373 -22.49 12.34 1.68
N CYS A 374 -22.03 11.59 0.68
CA CYS A 374 -22.55 11.62 -0.68
C CYS A 374 -24.00 11.12 -0.76
N PHE A 375 -24.37 10.08 0.00
CA PHE A 375 -25.76 9.63 0.09
C PHE A 375 -26.69 10.74 0.61
N ARG A 376 -26.25 11.52 1.61
CA ARG A 376 -27.04 12.63 2.17
C ARG A 376 -27.18 13.80 1.21
N LYS A 377 -26.09 14.20 0.52
CA LYS A 377 -26.06 15.39 -0.34
C LYS A 377 -26.57 15.14 -1.76
N TYR A 378 -26.26 13.97 -2.35
CA TYR A 378 -26.46 13.68 -3.77
C TYR A 378 -27.34 12.44 -3.98
N ARG A 379 -28.45 12.32 -3.24
CA ARG A 379 -29.30 11.12 -3.18
C ARG A 379 -29.72 10.59 -4.54
N ALA A 380 -30.12 11.45 -5.46
CA ALA A 380 -30.56 11.04 -6.81
C ALA A 380 -29.39 10.47 -7.64
N ALA A 381 -28.25 11.14 -7.67
CA ALA A 381 -27.05 10.67 -8.36
C ALA A 381 -26.53 9.37 -7.71
N PHE A 382 -26.54 9.28 -6.38
CA PHE A 382 -26.12 8.11 -5.62
C PHE A 382 -26.96 6.88 -6.02
N GLN A 383 -28.30 7.03 -6.09
CA GLN A 383 -29.19 5.94 -6.50
C GLN A 383 -29.00 5.56 -7.98
N ARG A 384 -28.75 6.52 -8.87
CA ARG A 384 -28.50 6.28 -10.29
C ARG A 384 -27.25 5.42 -10.52
N TRP A 385 -26.20 5.64 -9.74
CA TRP A 385 -24.93 4.93 -9.86
C TRP A 385 -24.76 3.78 -8.87
N LEU A 386 -25.84 3.31 -8.25
CA LEU A 386 -25.81 2.25 -7.25
C LEU A 386 -25.18 0.98 -7.80
N VAL A 387 -24.10 0.52 -7.17
CA VAL A 387 -23.30 -0.64 -7.60
C VAL A 387 -23.90 -1.95 -7.10
N ILE A 388 -24.41 -1.93 -5.86
CA ILE A 388 -25.00 -3.09 -5.17
C ILE A 388 -26.28 -2.63 -4.44
N PRO A 389 -27.19 -3.55 -4.07
CA PRO A 389 -28.40 -3.19 -3.30
C PRO A 389 -28.08 -2.39 -2.04
N MET A 390 -28.91 -1.40 -1.73
CA MET A 390 -28.68 -0.44 -0.64
C MET A 390 -28.41 -1.09 0.72
N PRO A 391 -29.15 -2.13 1.18
CA PRO A 391 -28.85 -2.79 2.46
C PRO A 391 -27.45 -3.39 2.50
N LEU A 392 -27.00 -3.98 1.39
CA LEU A 392 -25.67 -4.56 1.30
C LEU A 392 -24.59 -3.48 1.29
N LEU A 393 -24.85 -2.32 0.68
CA LEU A 393 -23.94 -1.19 0.70
C LEU A 393 -23.77 -0.64 2.13
N TRP A 394 -24.85 -0.52 2.90
CA TRP A 394 -24.77 -0.15 4.31
C TRP A 394 -24.00 -1.16 5.15
N LEU A 395 -24.18 -2.45 4.89
CA LEU A 395 -23.39 -3.50 5.53
C LEU A 395 -21.89 -3.30 5.22
N CYS A 396 -21.54 -3.06 3.95
CA CYS A 396 -20.15 -2.77 3.55
C CYS A 396 -19.58 -1.53 4.28
N ILE A 397 -20.37 -0.47 4.45
CA ILE A 397 -19.94 0.73 5.17
C ILE A 397 -19.64 0.39 6.65
N VAL A 398 -20.54 -0.30 7.33
CA VAL A 398 -20.39 -0.62 8.77
C VAL A 398 -19.21 -1.57 8.98
N VAL A 399 -19.14 -2.64 8.20
CA VAL A 399 -18.09 -3.67 8.32
C VAL A 399 -16.73 -3.10 7.92
N GLY A 400 -16.67 -2.33 6.81
CA GLY A 400 -15.43 -1.71 6.35
C GLY A 400 -14.89 -0.68 7.32
N LEU A 401 -15.73 0.21 7.86
CA LEU A 401 -15.32 1.18 8.87
C LEU A 401 -14.89 0.48 10.16
N GLY A 402 -15.66 -0.53 10.59
CA GLY A 402 -15.32 -1.33 11.76
C GLY A 402 -13.97 -2.03 11.63
N SER A 403 -13.68 -2.60 10.47
CA SER A 403 -12.38 -3.25 10.20
C SER A 403 -11.21 -2.28 10.24
N CYS A 404 -11.37 -1.02 9.75
CA CYS A 404 -10.35 0.02 9.91
C CYS A 404 -10.06 0.32 11.38
N ILE A 405 -11.11 0.48 12.20
CA ILE A 405 -10.97 0.76 13.63
C ILE A 405 -10.25 -0.40 14.34
N VAL A 406 -10.67 -1.64 14.07
CA VAL A 406 -10.03 -2.82 14.66
C VAL A 406 -8.56 -2.91 14.25
N ALA A 407 -8.23 -2.67 12.99
CA ALA A 407 -6.85 -2.69 12.51
C ALA A 407 -5.98 -1.59 13.17
N ILE A 408 -6.52 -0.39 13.38
CA ILE A 408 -5.82 0.68 14.09
C ILE A 408 -5.53 0.26 15.55
N VAL A 409 -6.53 -0.27 16.25
CA VAL A 409 -6.38 -0.72 17.64
C VAL A 409 -5.38 -1.87 17.73
N ASP A 410 -5.46 -2.83 16.82
CA ASP A 410 -4.58 -3.98 16.73
C ASP A 410 -3.11 -3.55 16.55
N THR A 411 -2.83 -2.69 15.57
CA THR A 411 -1.49 -2.18 15.31
C THR A 411 -0.91 -1.35 16.45
N LEU A 412 -1.74 -0.64 17.20
CA LEU A 412 -1.30 0.10 18.39
C LEU A 412 -1.00 -0.82 19.58
N ARG A 413 -1.71 -1.95 19.68
CA ARG A 413 -1.64 -2.85 20.83
C ARG A 413 -0.54 -3.90 20.72
N PHE A 414 -0.24 -4.38 19.51
CA PHE A 414 0.70 -5.47 19.28
C PHE A 414 1.93 -5.00 18.51
N SER A 415 3.10 -5.25 19.08
CA SER A 415 4.37 -4.92 18.44
C SER A 415 4.62 -5.83 17.22
N TRP A 416 5.11 -5.21 16.14
CA TRP A 416 5.50 -5.94 14.93
C TRP A 416 6.90 -6.55 15.03
N ILE A 417 7.67 -6.14 16.03
CA ILE A 417 9.04 -6.59 16.24
C ILE A 417 9.24 -7.04 17.69
N ALA A 418 9.94 -8.14 17.87
CA ALA A 418 10.18 -8.72 19.19
C ALA A 418 11.07 -7.85 20.12
N GLN A 419 11.81 -6.92 19.54
CA GLN A 419 12.76 -6.04 20.25
C GLN A 419 12.08 -4.90 21.04
N ILE A 420 10.81 -4.61 20.77
CA ILE A 420 10.04 -3.57 21.46
C ILE A 420 8.85 -4.20 22.15
N SER A 421 8.67 -3.95 23.44
CA SER A 421 7.50 -4.41 24.18
C SER A 421 6.21 -3.79 23.65
N ASN A 422 5.06 -4.45 23.79
CA ASN A 422 3.77 -3.95 23.30
C ASN A 422 3.42 -2.55 23.84
N ASN A 423 3.78 -2.27 25.10
CA ASN A 423 3.49 -0.96 25.72
C ASN A 423 4.36 0.14 25.11
N GLU A 424 5.66 -0.09 24.97
CA GLU A 424 6.58 0.85 24.32
C GLU A 424 6.23 1.05 22.85
N TRP A 425 5.88 -0.03 22.15
CA TRP A 425 5.42 0.02 20.77
C TRP A 425 4.22 0.94 20.60
N GLY A 426 3.18 0.76 21.40
CA GLY A 426 1.99 1.61 21.35
C GLY A 426 2.29 3.08 21.60
N LEU A 427 3.22 3.39 22.51
CA LEU A 427 3.68 4.76 22.78
C LEU A 427 4.45 5.35 21.60
N TRP A 428 5.40 4.62 21.03
CA TRP A 428 6.22 5.10 19.90
C TRP A 428 5.40 5.25 18.63
N VAL A 429 4.63 4.22 18.25
CA VAL A 429 3.80 4.23 17.04
C VAL A 429 2.66 5.23 17.20
N GLY A 430 1.97 5.24 18.33
CA GLY A 430 0.90 6.18 18.61
C GLY A 430 1.39 7.62 18.67
N GLY A 431 2.50 7.88 19.35
CA GLY A 431 3.14 9.20 19.42
C GLY A 431 3.54 9.73 18.06
N LEU A 432 4.20 8.91 17.24
CA LEU A 432 4.61 9.29 15.88
C LEU A 432 3.38 9.51 14.98
N THR A 433 2.37 8.65 15.09
CA THR A 433 1.09 8.82 14.37
C THR A 433 0.43 10.15 14.73
N LEU A 434 0.40 10.52 16.02
CA LEU A 434 -0.15 11.81 16.48
C LEU A 434 0.64 12.99 15.90
N VAL A 435 1.96 12.90 15.79
CA VAL A 435 2.78 13.93 15.12
C VAL A 435 2.35 14.09 13.65
N PHE A 436 2.17 12.98 12.92
CA PHE A 436 1.73 13.01 11.53
C PHE A 436 0.32 13.61 11.39
N LEU A 437 -0.62 13.18 12.25
CA LEU A 437 -1.98 13.70 12.24
C LEU A 437 -2.06 15.17 12.66
N THR A 438 -1.26 15.58 13.63
CA THR A 438 -1.14 16.99 14.02
C THR A 438 -0.63 17.83 12.86
N GLY A 439 0.40 17.35 12.15
CA GLY A 439 0.88 17.99 10.93
C GLY A 439 -0.21 18.13 9.85
N ALA A 440 -1.03 17.09 9.67
CA ALA A 440 -2.17 17.12 8.75
C ALA A 440 -3.23 18.13 9.19
N ILE A 441 -3.58 18.16 10.49
CA ILE A 441 -4.58 19.09 11.05
C ILE A 441 -4.09 20.53 10.95
N VAL A 442 -2.86 20.80 11.39
CA VAL A 442 -2.25 22.13 11.30
C VAL A 442 -2.19 22.58 9.84
N GLY A 443 -1.72 21.73 8.94
CA GLY A 443 -1.74 22.01 7.51
C GLY A 443 -3.15 22.32 6.98
N SER A 444 -4.17 21.58 7.41
CA SER A 444 -5.55 21.80 7.00
C SER A 444 -6.15 23.12 7.52
N MET A 445 -5.68 23.59 8.68
CA MET A 445 -6.11 24.89 9.24
C MET A 445 -5.51 26.09 8.49
N PHE A 446 -4.23 25.96 8.11
CA PHE A 446 -3.55 27.01 7.34
C PHE A 446 -3.85 26.96 5.85
N ALA A 447 -4.41 25.87 5.36
CA ALA A 447 -4.75 25.73 3.95
C ALA A 447 -5.87 26.73 3.57
N TYR A 448 -5.60 27.56 2.57
CA TYR A 448 -6.57 28.54 2.07
C TYR A 448 -7.72 27.83 1.34
N SER A 449 -8.96 28.20 1.63
CA SER A 449 -10.16 27.45 1.21
C SER A 449 -10.84 28.01 -0.04
N GLN A 450 -10.11 28.48 -1.03
CA GLN A 450 -10.72 28.75 -2.33
C GLN A 450 -10.68 27.47 -3.17
N ALA A 451 -11.73 26.68 -3.06
CA ALA A 451 -11.88 25.50 -3.89
C ALA A 451 -12.25 25.91 -5.32
N SER A 452 -11.39 25.60 -6.27
CA SER A 452 -11.66 25.77 -7.70
C SER A 452 -12.58 24.68 -8.27
N TRP A 453 -13.11 23.82 -7.42
CA TRP A 453 -13.95 22.67 -7.83
C TRP A 453 -15.28 23.10 -8.47
N GLU A 454 -15.85 24.24 -8.04
CA GLU A 454 -17.09 24.76 -8.58
C GLU A 454 -16.95 25.12 -10.06
N SER A 455 -15.80 25.68 -10.44
CA SER A 455 -15.54 26.04 -11.84
C SER A 455 -15.34 24.84 -12.76
N LEU A 456 -15.01 23.65 -12.21
CA LEU A 456 -14.86 22.41 -12.96
C LEU A 456 -16.18 21.66 -13.15
N THR A 457 -17.18 21.93 -12.31
CA THR A 457 -18.51 21.31 -12.38
C THR A 457 -19.51 22.11 -13.20
N GLU A 458 -19.27 23.40 -13.39
CA GLU A 458 -20.12 24.28 -14.21
C GLU A 458 -19.79 24.22 -15.71
N GLY A 459 -18.70 23.58 -16.09
CA GLY A 459 -18.23 23.41 -17.47
C GLY A 459 -18.54 22.07 -18.13
N SER A 460 -19.39 21.21 -17.51
CA SER A 460 -19.70 19.85 -18.01
C SER A 460 -21.18 19.68 -18.30
#